data_b571378f423b3e6740da424e48ed6bca
#
_entry.id   b571378f423b3e6740da424e48ed6bca
#
_cell.length_a   1.000
_cell.length_b   1.000
_cell.length_c   1.000
_cell.angle_alpha   90.00
_cell.angle_beta   90.00
_cell.angle_gamma   90.00
#
_symmetry.space_group_name_H-M   'P 1'
#
loop_
_entity.id
_entity.type
_entity.pdbx_description
1 polymer ?
#
loop_
_entity_poly.entity_id
_entity_poly.type
_entity_poly.pdbx_seq_one_letter_code
_entity_poly.pdbx_strand_id
1 'polypeptide(L)'
;MKEQDLFYLLALQRIEGVGDIMAKKLLTHLGSAEAVFNSKASQLAGIEGVGTVLLKNLKDKSVFEKANQELEFIKANEINAVYFQDEEYPERLKHCIDGPLLLFSSGTINLKNRKIISIVGTRQITSYGTEFCRKLIEDLAPLDPIIVSGFAYGVDIYAHQIA
;
A
#
# COMPACT_ATOMS: atom_id res chain seq x y z
N MET A 1 -15.31 0.03 1.25
CA MET A 1 -15.00 -1.44 1.21
C MET A 1 -15.66 -2.16 2.38
N LYS A 2 -16.20 -3.39 2.21
CA LYS A 2 -16.76 -4.22 3.31
C LYS A 2 -15.62 -4.89 4.08
N GLU A 3 -15.85 -5.18 5.37
CA GLU A 3 -14.86 -5.84 6.22
C GLU A 3 -14.40 -7.20 5.67
N GLN A 4 -15.33 -7.99 5.15
CA GLN A 4 -15.03 -9.28 4.53
C GLN A 4 -14.12 -9.12 3.30
N ASP A 5 -14.35 -8.10 2.48
CA ASP A 5 -13.49 -7.83 1.31
C ASP A 5 -12.07 -7.48 1.75
N LEU A 6 -11.94 -6.62 2.76
CA LEU A 6 -10.63 -6.26 3.34
C LEU A 6 -9.91 -7.50 3.89
N PHE A 7 -10.61 -8.35 4.62
CA PHE A 7 -10.03 -9.60 5.15
C PHE A 7 -9.42 -10.47 4.05
N TYR A 8 -10.16 -10.72 2.96
CA TYR A 8 -9.65 -11.52 1.85
C TYR A 8 -8.51 -10.83 1.08
N LEU A 9 -8.54 -9.50 0.95
CA LEU A 9 -7.45 -8.75 0.34
C LEU A 9 -6.17 -8.83 1.19
N LEU A 10 -6.28 -8.70 2.51
CA LEU A 10 -5.16 -8.89 3.45
C LEU A 10 -4.60 -10.32 3.36
N ALA A 11 -5.47 -11.33 3.31
CA ALA A 11 -5.05 -12.72 3.14
C ALA A 11 -4.32 -12.92 1.81
N LEU A 12 -4.80 -12.33 0.71
CA LEU A 12 -4.19 -12.42 -0.60
C LEU A 12 -2.77 -11.84 -0.64
N GLN A 13 -2.56 -10.70 0.01
CA GLN A 13 -1.23 -10.07 0.13
C GLN A 13 -0.24 -10.89 0.98
N ARG A 14 -0.71 -11.83 1.82
CA ARG A 14 0.13 -12.72 2.62
C ARG A 14 0.57 -13.98 1.88
N ILE A 15 0.03 -14.24 0.69
CA ILE A 15 0.43 -15.39 -0.13
C ILE A 15 1.83 -15.12 -0.72
N GLU A 16 2.75 -16.03 -0.45
CA GLU A 16 4.10 -15.96 -1.03
C GLU A 16 4.03 -16.05 -2.56
N GLY A 17 4.65 -15.07 -3.23
CA GLY A 17 4.63 -14.94 -4.69
C GLY A 17 3.45 -14.12 -5.24
N VAL A 18 2.58 -13.59 -4.36
CA VAL A 18 1.54 -12.63 -4.74
C VAL A 18 1.97 -11.22 -4.33
N GLY A 19 2.59 -10.49 -5.25
CA GLY A 19 2.77 -9.04 -5.12
C GLY A 19 1.57 -8.28 -5.71
N ASP A 20 1.60 -6.94 -5.63
CA ASP A 20 0.48 -6.09 -6.07
C ASP A 20 0.05 -6.32 -7.52
N ILE A 21 1.00 -6.51 -8.44
CA ILE A 21 0.71 -6.81 -9.85
C ILE A 21 -0.05 -8.12 -10.00
N MET A 22 0.42 -9.19 -9.34
CA MET A 22 -0.22 -10.50 -9.42
C MET A 22 -1.59 -10.48 -8.72
N ALA A 23 -1.71 -9.82 -7.57
CA ALA A 23 -2.97 -9.64 -6.89
C ALA A 23 -4.01 -8.96 -7.77
N LYS A 24 -3.67 -7.81 -8.38
CA LYS A 24 -4.55 -7.11 -9.33
C LYS A 24 -4.94 -7.97 -10.51
N LYS A 25 -4.00 -8.76 -11.05
CA LYS A 25 -4.27 -9.69 -12.16
C LYS A 25 -5.28 -10.77 -11.75
N LEU A 26 -5.10 -11.39 -10.59
CA LEU A 26 -6.03 -12.38 -10.05
C LEU A 26 -7.43 -11.79 -9.84
N LEU A 27 -7.51 -10.60 -9.26
CA LEU A 27 -8.76 -9.89 -9.01
C LEU A 27 -9.50 -9.52 -10.30
N THR A 28 -8.76 -9.07 -11.32
CA THR A 28 -9.33 -8.76 -12.64
C THR A 28 -9.95 -9.98 -13.30
N HIS A 29 -9.34 -11.17 -13.17
CA HIS A 29 -9.84 -12.39 -13.79
C HIS A 29 -10.98 -13.05 -13.01
N LEU A 30 -10.98 -12.92 -11.68
CA LEU A 30 -11.88 -13.67 -10.82
C LEU A 30 -12.92 -12.81 -10.09
N GLY A 31 -12.78 -11.50 -10.18
CA GLY A 31 -13.74 -10.50 -9.68
C GLY A 31 -13.55 -10.10 -8.22
N SER A 32 -13.07 -10.99 -7.34
CA SER A 32 -12.84 -10.66 -5.92
C SER A 32 -11.74 -11.51 -5.30
N ALA A 33 -11.17 -11.02 -4.17
CA ALA A 33 -10.16 -11.79 -3.42
C ALA A 33 -10.75 -13.07 -2.82
N GLU A 34 -12.00 -13.05 -2.37
CA GLU A 34 -12.70 -14.24 -1.92
C GLU A 34 -12.82 -15.29 -3.05
N ALA A 35 -13.16 -14.86 -4.27
CA ALA A 35 -13.25 -15.74 -5.42
C ALA A 35 -11.89 -16.38 -5.77
N VAL A 36 -10.76 -15.67 -5.55
CA VAL A 36 -9.41 -16.25 -5.73
C VAL A 36 -9.23 -17.48 -4.85
N PHE A 37 -9.58 -17.40 -3.56
CA PHE A 37 -9.43 -18.52 -2.62
C PHE A 37 -10.42 -19.66 -2.86
N ASN A 38 -11.58 -19.36 -3.42
CA ASN A 38 -12.64 -20.34 -3.72
C ASN A 38 -12.51 -20.96 -5.13
N SER A 39 -11.61 -20.44 -5.97
CA SER A 39 -11.43 -20.92 -7.34
C SER A 39 -10.74 -22.28 -7.43
N LYS A 40 -11.14 -23.07 -8.43
CA LYS A 40 -10.46 -24.35 -8.73
C LYS A 40 -9.06 -24.08 -9.30
N ALA A 41 -8.12 -24.98 -9.01
CA ALA A 41 -6.75 -24.88 -9.52
C ALA A 41 -6.70 -24.77 -11.06
N SER A 42 -7.63 -25.39 -11.78
CA SER A 42 -7.71 -25.29 -13.24
C SER A 42 -8.06 -23.89 -13.75
N GLN A 43 -8.89 -23.15 -13.01
CA GLN A 43 -9.24 -21.77 -13.34
C GLN A 43 -8.05 -20.83 -13.10
N LEU A 44 -7.37 -21.02 -11.96
CA LEU A 44 -6.18 -20.25 -11.60
C LEU A 44 -5.01 -20.49 -12.54
N ALA A 45 -4.79 -21.75 -12.96
CA ALA A 45 -3.70 -22.14 -13.87
C ALA A 45 -3.82 -21.52 -15.28
N GLY A 46 -5.02 -21.10 -15.68
CA GLY A 46 -5.25 -20.36 -16.93
C GLY A 46 -4.79 -18.92 -16.90
N ILE A 47 -4.45 -18.39 -15.73
CA ILE A 47 -4.00 -16.99 -15.57
C ILE A 47 -2.49 -16.94 -15.77
N GLU A 48 -2.04 -16.11 -16.69
CA GLU A 48 -0.62 -15.94 -16.98
C GLU A 48 0.18 -15.51 -15.73
N GLY A 49 1.27 -16.21 -15.44
CA GLY A 49 2.11 -16.01 -14.26
C GLY A 49 1.70 -16.85 -13.06
N VAL A 50 0.58 -17.59 -13.14
CA VAL A 50 0.16 -18.53 -12.09
C VAL A 50 0.74 -19.91 -12.38
N GLY A 51 1.92 -20.17 -11.82
CA GLY A 51 2.60 -21.46 -11.89
C GLY A 51 2.22 -22.41 -10.74
N THR A 52 2.79 -23.61 -10.77
CA THR A 52 2.52 -24.67 -9.77
C THR A 52 2.86 -24.26 -8.34
N VAL A 53 3.91 -23.46 -8.15
CA VAL A 53 4.32 -22.95 -6.83
C VAL A 53 3.26 -22.02 -6.27
N LEU A 54 2.78 -21.06 -7.06
CA LEU A 54 1.73 -20.14 -6.63
C LEU A 54 0.41 -20.86 -6.34
N LEU A 55 0.05 -21.84 -7.16
CA LEU A 55 -1.14 -22.70 -6.91
C LEU A 55 -1.05 -23.46 -5.59
N LYS A 56 0.15 -23.88 -5.18
CA LYS A 56 0.39 -24.52 -3.88
C LYS A 56 0.24 -23.48 -2.77
N ASN A 57 0.84 -22.31 -2.92
CA ASN A 57 0.83 -21.25 -1.90
C ASN A 57 -0.58 -20.68 -1.67
N LEU A 58 -1.40 -20.59 -2.71
CA LEU A 58 -2.82 -20.18 -2.61
C LEU A 58 -3.69 -21.13 -1.77
N LYS A 59 -3.20 -22.35 -1.47
CA LYS A 59 -3.87 -23.30 -0.56
C LYS A 59 -3.44 -23.13 0.90
N ASP A 60 -2.47 -22.28 1.19
CA ASP A 60 -2.01 -22.05 2.55
C ASP A 60 -3.07 -21.27 3.34
N LYS A 61 -3.72 -22.00 4.27
CA LYS A 61 -4.76 -21.41 5.12
C LYS A 61 -4.20 -20.60 6.30
N SER A 62 -2.90 -20.67 6.57
CA SER A 62 -2.27 -19.89 7.64
C SER A 62 -2.34 -18.38 7.41
N VAL A 63 -2.50 -17.97 6.14
CA VAL A 63 -2.65 -16.57 5.76
C VAL A 63 -3.92 -15.92 6.34
N PHE A 64 -4.96 -16.72 6.57
CA PHE A 64 -6.21 -16.22 7.16
C PHE A 64 -6.07 -15.80 8.62
N GLU A 65 -5.28 -16.54 9.39
CA GLU A 65 -4.99 -16.16 10.78
C GLU A 65 -4.22 -14.83 10.82
N LYS A 66 -3.19 -14.70 9.98
CA LYS A 66 -2.41 -13.45 9.86
C LYS A 66 -3.28 -12.28 9.38
N ALA A 67 -4.15 -12.53 8.40
CA ALA A 67 -5.08 -11.52 7.91
C ALA A 67 -6.06 -11.05 9.00
N ASN A 68 -6.55 -11.98 9.82
CA ASN A 68 -7.43 -11.64 10.93
C ASN A 68 -6.72 -10.80 12.00
N GLN A 69 -5.49 -11.15 12.38
CA GLN A 69 -4.67 -10.36 13.30
C GLN A 69 -4.46 -8.93 12.77
N GLU A 70 -4.17 -8.78 11.48
CA GLU A 70 -3.99 -7.47 10.86
C GLU A 70 -5.30 -6.68 10.78
N LEU A 71 -6.42 -7.35 10.48
CA LEU A 71 -7.73 -6.73 10.49
C LEU A 71 -8.11 -6.19 11.87
N GLU A 72 -7.87 -6.97 12.93
CA GLU A 72 -8.11 -6.53 14.31
C GLU A 72 -7.18 -5.35 14.68
N PHE A 73 -5.92 -5.38 14.25
CA PHE A 73 -5.00 -4.25 14.45
C PHE A 73 -5.48 -2.98 13.75
N ILE A 74 -5.94 -3.09 12.50
CA ILE A 74 -6.49 -1.98 11.72
C ILE A 74 -7.67 -1.35 12.45
N LYS A 75 -8.60 -2.18 12.95
CA LYS A 75 -9.76 -1.72 13.72
C LYS A 75 -9.37 -1.06 15.04
N ALA A 76 -8.52 -1.71 15.82
CA ALA A 76 -8.12 -1.23 17.14
C ALA A 76 -7.37 0.11 17.09
N ASN A 77 -6.72 0.43 15.97
CA ASN A 77 -5.95 1.65 15.78
C ASN A 77 -6.64 2.66 14.84
N GLU A 78 -7.90 2.45 14.51
CA GLU A 78 -8.71 3.34 13.64
C GLU A 78 -7.99 3.66 12.30
N ILE A 79 -7.30 2.64 11.74
CA ILE A 79 -6.60 2.78 10.46
C ILE A 79 -7.61 2.67 9.33
N ASN A 80 -7.59 3.64 8.43
CA ASN A 80 -8.39 3.58 7.21
C ASN A 80 -7.65 2.78 6.14
N ALA A 81 -8.30 1.79 5.55
CA ALA A 81 -7.78 1.00 4.43
C ALA A 81 -8.50 1.40 3.14
N VAL A 82 -7.72 1.79 2.13
CA VAL A 82 -8.20 2.24 0.82
C VAL A 82 -7.74 1.26 -0.24
N TYR A 83 -8.69 0.68 -0.96
CA TYR A 83 -8.45 -0.28 -2.03
C TYR A 83 -8.17 0.44 -3.36
N PHE A 84 -7.35 -0.13 -4.24
CA PHE A 84 -6.91 0.53 -5.48
C PHE A 84 -8.05 0.92 -6.45
N GLN A 85 -9.25 0.36 -6.29
CA GLN A 85 -10.44 0.72 -7.07
C GLN A 85 -11.36 1.71 -6.36
N ASP A 86 -11.10 2.05 -5.09
CA ASP A 86 -11.90 3.01 -4.35
C ASP A 86 -11.70 4.44 -4.92
N GLU A 87 -12.70 5.30 -4.78
CA GLU A 87 -12.61 6.70 -5.24
C GLU A 87 -11.56 7.51 -4.47
N GLU A 88 -11.33 7.15 -3.21
CA GLU A 88 -10.35 7.77 -2.33
C GLU A 88 -8.91 7.39 -2.67
N TYR A 89 -8.70 6.34 -3.49
CA TYR A 89 -7.35 5.92 -3.87
C TYR A 89 -6.67 7.02 -4.68
N PRO A 90 -5.40 7.39 -4.36
CA PRO A 90 -4.72 8.51 -5.01
C PRO A 90 -4.62 8.33 -6.52
N GLU A 91 -5.15 9.30 -7.27
CA GLU A 91 -5.26 9.24 -8.73
C GLU A 91 -3.89 8.98 -9.39
N ARG A 92 -2.82 9.59 -8.86
CA ARG A 92 -1.46 9.38 -9.41
C ARG A 92 -0.97 7.94 -9.28
N LEU A 93 -1.41 7.21 -8.24
CA LEU A 93 -1.05 5.80 -8.06
C LEU A 93 -1.88 4.87 -8.94
N LYS A 94 -3.08 5.27 -9.37
CA LYS A 94 -3.89 4.48 -10.32
C LYS A 94 -3.17 4.25 -11.64
N HIS A 95 -2.31 5.18 -12.04
CA HIS A 95 -1.52 5.07 -13.28
C HIS A 95 -0.25 4.21 -13.12
N CYS A 96 0.09 3.80 -11.90
CA CYS A 96 1.24 2.93 -11.65
C CYS A 96 0.81 1.46 -11.71
N ILE A 97 1.42 0.70 -12.62
CA ILE A 97 1.13 -0.74 -12.78
C ILE A 97 1.39 -1.49 -11.47
N ASP A 98 2.46 -1.14 -10.79
CA ASP A 98 2.93 -1.69 -9.52
C ASP A 98 2.41 -0.93 -8.28
N GLY A 99 1.47 0.00 -8.47
CA GLY A 99 0.85 0.71 -7.36
C GLY A 99 0.26 -0.26 -6.31
N PRO A 100 0.32 0.06 -5.01
CA PRO A 100 -0.15 -0.82 -3.95
C PRO A 100 -1.62 -1.24 -4.10
N LEU A 101 -1.93 -2.49 -3.77
CA LEU A 101 -3.30 -3.02 -3.77
C LEU A 101 -4.16 -2.32 -2.70
N LEU A 102 -3.57 -2.13 -1.52
CA LEU A 102 -4.15 -1.44 -0.37
C LEU A 102 -3.22 -0.33 0.08
N LEU A 103 -3.80 0.80 0.46
CA LEU A 103 -3.14 1.87 1.19
C LEU A 103 -3.76 2.00 2.57
N PHE A 104 -2.94 2.31 3.55
CA PHE A 104 -3.37 2.51 4.92
C PHE A 104 -3.10 3.94 5.34
N SER A 105 -4.05 4.56 6.03
CA SER A 105 -3.90 5.91 6.54
C SER A 105 -4.41 6.02 7.98
N SER A 106 -3.74 6.85 8.76
CA SER A 106 -4.18 7.28 10.09
C SER A 106 -4.42 8.77 10.07
N GLY A 107 -5.51 9.22 10.70
CA GLY A 107 -5.95 10.61 10.65
C GLY A 107 -6.66 10.98 9.37
N THR A 108 -6.97 12.27 9.23
CA THR A 108 -7.68 12.83 8.07
C THR A 108 -6.69 13.38 7.07
N ILE A 109 -6.58 12.74 5.90
CA ILE A 109 -5.73 13.22 4.82
C ILE A 109 -6.56 13.41 3.55
N ASN A 110 -6.36 14.54 2.87
CA ASN A 110 -6.94 14.82 1.56
C ASN A 110 -5.82 15.03 0.55
N LEU A 111 -5.68 14.08 -0.38
CA LEU A 111 -4.65 14.12 -1.44
C LEU A 111 -5.17 14.72 -2.75
N LYS A 112 -6.50 14.99 -2.85
CA LYS A 112 -7.11 15.52 -4.09
C LYS A 112 -6.68 16.97 -4.32
N ASN A 113 -6.19 17.26 -5.52
CA ASN A 113 -5.81 18.61 -5.96
C ASN A 113 -4.71 19.26 -5.09
N ARG A 114 -3.93 18.48 -4.34
CA ARG A 114 -2.83 18.97 -3.52
C ARG A 114 -1.50 18.92 -4.27
N LYS A 115 -0.62 19.86 -3.99
CA LYS A 115 0.79 19.78 -4.41
C LYS A 115 1.45 18.68 -3.59
N ILE A 116 2.17 17.78 -4.25
CA ILE A 116 2.87 16.67 -3.59
C ILE A 116 4.34 16.79 -3.95
N ILE A 117 5.19 16.78 -2.93
CA ILE A 117 6.65 16.85 -3.09
C ILE A 117 7.27 15.65 -2.41
N SER A 118 8.06 14.88 -3.16
CA SER A 118 8.82 13.77 -2.61
C SER A 118 10.18 14.25 -2.16
N ILE A 119 10.52 14.00 -0.89
CA ILE A 119 11.82 14.29 -0.30
C ILE A 119 12.47 12.96 0.09
N VAL A 120 13.63 12.69 -0.47
CA VAL A 120 14.40 11.48 -0.19
C VAL A 120 15.87 11.84 -0.04
N GLY A 121 16.60 11.09 0.80
CA GLY A 121 18.00 11.35 1.02
C GLY A 121 18.74 10.30 1.83
N THR A 122 19.95 10.66 2.26
CA THR A 122 20.79 9.76 3.05
C THR A 122 20.17 9.43 4.41
N ARG A 123 20.39 8.18 4.84
CA ARG A 123 20.00 7.74 6.19
C ARG A 123 20.88 8.36 7.31
N GLN A 124 22.04 8.87 6.96
CA GLN A 124 22.95 9.60 7.85
C GLN A 124 23.02 11.04 7.39
N ILE A 125 22.10 11.85 7.90
CA ILE A 125 22.03 13.28 7.56
C ILE A 125 23.19 14.03 8.25
N THR A 126 23.85 14.91 7.50
CA THR A 126 24.88 15.82 8.02
C THR A 126 24.25 17.10 8.57
N SER A 127 24.99 17.88 9.36
CA SER A 127 24.53 19.20 9.83
C SER A 127 24.14 20.14 8.68
N TYR A 128 24.90 20.09 7.58
CA TYR A 128 24.54 20.82 6.36
C TYR A 128 23.22 20.33 5.75
N GLY A 129 23.05 19.00 5.66
CA GLY A 129 21.81 18.41 5.15
C GLY A 129 20.60 18.75 6.00
N THR A 130 20.75 18.78 7.31
CA THR A 130 19.72 19.19 8.28
C THR A 130 19.28 20.63 8.02
N GLU A 131 20.24 21.55 7.93
CA GLU A 131 19.95 22.97 7.70
C GLU A 131 19.33 23.22 6.32
N PHE A 132 19.84 22.54 5.28
CA PHE A 132 19.26 22.61 3.94
C PHE A 132 17.81 22.11 3.90
N CYS A 133 17.56 20.93 4.51
CA CYS A 133 16.21 20.35 4.56
C CYS A 133 15.23 21.25 5.30
N ARG A 134 15.64 21.81 6.44
CA ARG A 134 14.84 22.76 7.21
C ARG A 134 14.45 23.96 6.37
N LYS A 135 15.44 24.63 5.78
CA LYS A 135 15.21 25.80 4.94
C LYS A 135 14.31 25.50 3.75
N LEU A 136 14.54 24.37 3.08
CA LEU A 136 13.72 23.96 1.93
C LEU A 136 12.25 23.82 2.34
N ILE A 137 11.95 23.18 3.46
CA ILE A 137 10.57 22.96 3.90
C ILE A 137 9.93 24.28 4.35
N GLU A 138 10.66 25.11 5.09
CA GLU A 138 10.19 26.45 5.48
C GLU A 138 9.87 27.32 4.26
N ASP A 139 10.72 27.31 3.23
CA ASP A 139 10.51 28.06 1.98
C ASP A 139 9.31 27.51 1.17
N LEU A 140 9.01 26.21 1.30
CA LEU A 140 7.87 25.57 0.64
C LEU A 140 6.56 25.71 1.41
N ALA A 141 6.59 25.97 2.71
CA ALA A 141 5.40 26.05 3.57
C ALA A 141 4.28 26.97 3.04
N PRO A 142 4.55 28.15 2.42
CA PRO A 142 3.50 28.99 1.85
C PRO A 142 2.72 28.33 0.70
N LEU A 143 3.27 27.28 0.09
CA LEU A 143 2.61 26.52 -0.98
C LEU A 143 1.72 25.39 -0.44
N ASP A 144 1.77 25.14 0.88
CA ASP A 144 1.04 24.08 1.58
C ASP A 144 1.14 22.71 0.87
N PRO A 145 2.36 22.19 0.59
CA PRO A 145 2.51 20.92 -0.09
C PRO A 145 2.34 19.75 0.87
N ILE A 146 1.94 18.59 0.32
CA ILE A 146 2.04 17.32 1.01
C ILE A 146 3.47 16.78 0.81
N ILE A 147 4.16 16.51 1.91
CA ILE A 147 5.48 15.92 1.88
C ILE A 147 5.37 14.41 1.88
N VAL A 148 6.00 13.76 0.91
CA VAL A 148 6.05 12.30 0.76
C VAL A 148 7.50 11.85 0.83
N SER A 149 7.78 10.77 1.56
CA SER A 149 9.11 10.16 1.65
C SER A 149 9.02 8.65 1.82
N GLY A 150 10.17 7.98 1.84
CA GLY A 150 10.28 6.58 2.21
C GLY A 150 10.23 6.34 3.73
N PHE A 151 10.06 7.39 4.54
CA PHE A 151 10.02 7.35 5.99
C PHE A 151 11.26 6.67 6.63
N ALA A 152 12.40 6.69 5.93
CA ALA A 152 13.65 6.15 6.41
C ALA A 152 14.32 7.10 7.42
N TYR A 153 15.26 6.56 8.22
CA TYR A 153 16.11 7.42 9.05
C TYR A 153 16.85 8.47 8.21
N GLY A 154 17.22 9.60 8.82
CA GLY A 154 17.95 10.70 8.19
C GLY A 154 17.05 11.73 7.54
N VAL A 155 17.27 12.04 6.27
CA VAL A 155 16.57 13.13 5.57
C VAL A 155 15.06 12.95 5.58
N ASP A 156 14.57 11.74 5.35
CA ASP A 156 13.13 11.48 5.23
C ASP A 156 12.39 11.79 6.53
N ILE A 157 12.81 11.18 7.65
CA ILE A 157 12.21 11.46 8.97
C ILE A 157 12.36 12.92 9.35
N TYR A 158 13.53 13.51 9.10
CA TYR A 158 13.79 14.91 9.43
C TYR A 158 12.84 15.85 8.67
N ALA A 159 12.60 15.56 7.38
CA ALA A 159 11.64 16.32 6.59
C ALA A 159 10.22 16.30 7.20
N HIS A 160 9.75 15.14 7.68
CA HIS A 160 8.44 15.04 8.33
C HIS A 160 8.37 15.69 9.71
N GLN A 161 9.50 15.83 10.42
CA GLN A 161 9.51 16.52 11.71
C GLN A 161 9.37 18.03 11.59
N ILE A 162 9.72 18.59 10.42
CA ILE A 162 9.67 20.04 10.17
C ILE A 162 8.37 20.42 9.45
N ALA A 163 7.82 19.55 8.58
CA ALA A 163 6.59 19.77 7.85
C ALA A 163 5.37 19.77 8.78
#